data_50ca6487d2f37e9af36fd57d75cbab5f
#
_entry.id   50ca6487d2f37e9af36fd57d75cbab5f
#
_cell.length_a   1.000
_cell.length_b   1.000
_cell.length_c   1.000
_cell.angle_alpha   90.00
_cell.angle_beta   90.00
_cell.angle_gamma   90.00
#
_symmetry.space_group_name_H-M   'P 1'
#
loop_
_entity.id
_entity.type
_entity.pdbx_description
1 polymer ?
#
loop_
_entity_poly.entity_id
_entity_poly.type
_entity_poly.pdbx_seq_one_letter_code
_entity_poly.pdbx_strand_id
1 'polypeptide(L)'
;ADLARLRADVYSLAMDLSVLVELAETTAEDDPWGWKILLAMSEALDLINLDDVAGTAHAASEVLKPILATPAYANAHRLSAMGHAHIDSAWLWPIRETRRKVTRTIANVVRLIEDGTGLIFALPAAQHVAWLKEEDPELFARVNKQVEAGAIVPVGGMWVEPDAVLPGGEAMCRQLTEGLDFFESELGATCEEIWLPDSFGYSGALPQIARLAGIDRFLTQKISWNQVDTFPHHTLMWEGIDGSRIFTHFPPADTYGSEVTGQNLAHAASNFKDKGRANSSALLFGYGDGGGGPTREMMERIKRFADLAGAARTVIESPAQFFERAQAEYKNPPVWVGELYLELHRGTFTSQIETKRNNRRAESLLREAELWATMASVRAGVEYPHEQLQAVWRDVLLCQFHDI
;
A
#
# COMPACT_ATOMS: atom_id res chain seq x y z
N ALA A 1 1.27 -2.93 33.66
CA ALA A 1 2.09 -3.24 32.49
C ALA A 1 3.29 -4.04 32.98
N ASP A 2 3.50 -5.22 32.44
CA ASP A 2 4.64 -6.06 32.78
C ASP A 2 5.85 -5.58 31.96
N LEU A 3 6.96 -5.30 32.65
CA LEU A 3 8.23 -4.98 32.03
C LEU A 3 8.94 -6.31 31.73
N ALA A 4 9.03 -6.67 30.45
CA ALA A 4 9.74 -7.86 30.01
C ALA A 4 11.01 -7.50 29.23
N ARG A 5 12.08 -8.28 29.40
CA ARG A 5 13.29 -8.18 28.57
C ARG A 5 13.15 -9.12 27.38
N LEU A 6 13.14 -8.59 26.17
CA LEU A 6 13.19 -9.40 24.97
C LEU A 6 14.54 -10.16 24.88
N ARG A 7 14.49 -11.47 24.76
CA ARG A 7 15.62 -12.34 24.47
C ARG A 7 15.66 -12.55 22.95
N ALA A 8 16.63 -11.91 22.30
CA ALA A 8 16.73 -11.92 20.84
C ALA A 8 16.92 -13.35 20.25
N ASP A 9 17.64 -14.20 20.94
CA ASP A 9 17.86 -15.60 20.59
C ASP A 9 16.55 -16.42 20.61
N VAL A 10 15.78 -16.29 21.69
CA VAL A 10 14.47 -16.97 21.81
C VAL A 10 13.45 -16.38 20.82
N TYR A 11 13.44 -15.08 20.64
CA TYR A 11 12.57 -14.42 19.66
C TYR A 11 12.89 -14.88 18.23
N SER A 12 14.17 -14.98 17.86
CA SER A 12 14.57 -15.48 16.55
C SER A 12 14.09 -16.92 16.34
N LEU A 13 14.29 -17.82 17.32
CA LEU A 13 13.80 -19.20 17.26
C LEU A 13 12.27 -19.25 17.10
N ALA A 14 11.53 -18.43 17.85
CA ALA A 14 10.07 -18.36 17.72
C ALA A 14 9.63 -17.92 16.33
N MET A 15 10.34 -16.97 15.71
CA MET A 15 10.08 -16.53 14.34
C MET A 15 10.46 -17.60 13.31
N ASP A 16 11.56 -18.35 13.52
CA ASP A 16 11.97 -19.47 12.68
C ASP A 16 10.89 -20.57 12.67
N LEU A 17 10.42 -20.97 13.85
CA LEU A 17 9.34 -21.95 14.00
C LEU A 17 8.02 -21.45 13.39
N SER A 18 7.65 -20.19 13.61
CA SER A 18 6.44 -19.60 13.02
C SER A 18 6.46 -19.65 11.49
N VAL A 19 7.56 -19.24 10.87
CA VAL A 19 7.70 -19.26 9.42
C VAL A 19 7.67 -20.70 8.87
N LEU A 20 8.31 -21.62 9.55
CA LEU A 20 8.38 -23.03 9.10
C LEU A 20 7.04 -23.73 9.24
N VAL A 21 6.26 -23.50 10.31
CA VAL A 21 4.93 -24.11 10.44
C VAL A 21 3.98 -23.53 9.38
N GLU A 22 3.99 -22.21 9.19
CA GLU A 22 3.18 -21.54 8.16
C GLU A 22 3.52 -22.08 6.75
N LEU A 23 4.80 -22.33 6.46
CA LEU A 23 5.24 -22.92 5.20
C LEU A 23 4.77 -24.36 5.06
N ALA A 24 4.93 -25.19 6.09
CA ALA A 24 4.50 -26.59 6.06
C ALA A 24 2.98 -26.72 5.82
N GLU A 25 2.18 -25.83 6.40
CA GLU A 25 0.72 -25.78 6.19
C GLU A 25 0.31 -25.42 4.75
N THR A 26 1.22 -24.81 3.98
CA THR A 26 0.96 -24.45 2.57
C THR A 26 1.48 -25.46 1.57
N THR A 27 2.23 -26.48 2.02
CA THR A 27 2.70 -27.57 1.17
C THR A 27 1.64 -28.68 1.05
N ALA A 28 1.69 -29.45 -0.05
CA ALA A 28 0.80 -30.59 -0.21
C ALA A 28 1.13 -31.68 0.85
N GLU A 29 0.12 -32.43 1.29
CA GLU A 29 0.29 -33.47 2.33
C GLU A 29 1.31 -34.54 1.94
N ASP A 30 1.50 -34.81 0.65
CA ASP A 30 2.44 -35.78 0.10
C ASP A 30 3.79 -35.18 -0.31
N ASP A 31 4.00 -33.86 -0.08
CA ASP A 31 5.25 -33.19 -0.40
C ASP A 31 6.36 -33.56 0.60
N PRO A 32 7.44 -34.24 0.15
CA PRO A 32 8.55 -34.58 1.02
C PRO A 32 9.21 -33.37 1.71
N TRP A 33 9.10 -32.18 1.13
CA TRP A 33 9.66 -30.97 1.73
C TRP A 33 8.89 -30.55 2.97
N GLY A 34 7.55 -30.58 2.93
CA GLY A 34 6.70 -30.33 4.09
C GLY A 34 7.02 -31.28 5.26
N TRP A 35 7.14 -32.57 4.97
CA TRP A 35 7.55 -33.57 5.98
C TRP A 35 8.93 -33.33 6.56
N LYS A 36 9.90 -32.93 5.72
CA LYS A 36 11.25 -32.59 6.18
C LYS A 36 11.25 -31.37 7.13
N ILE A 37 10.43 -30.37 6.85
CA ILE A 37 10.24 -29.24 7.74
C ILE A 37 9.67 -29.70 9.08
N LEU A 38 8.59 -30.49 9.08
CA LEU A 38 7.92 -30.94 10.30
C LEU A 38 8.84 -31.81 11.18
N LEU A 39 9.65 -32.70 10.57
CA LEU A 39 10.61 -33.51 11.30
C LEU A 39 11.70 -32.66 11.96
N ALA A 40 12.25 -31.67 11.23
CA ALA A 40 13.26 -30.78 11.80
C ALA A 40 12.69 -29.91 12.92
N MET A 41 11.44 -29.46 12.79
CA MET A 41 10.76 -28.73 13.86
C MET A 41 10.53 -29.60 15.10
N SER A 42 10.10 -30.86 14.92
CA SER A 42 9.94 -31.82 16.03
C SER A 42 11.25 -32.01 16.77
N GLU A 43 12.36 -32.29 16.04
CA GLU A 43 13.68 -32.43 16.62
C GLU A 43 14.14 -31.18 17.36
N ALA A 44 13.89 -29.97 16.80
CA ALA A 44 14.23 -28.72 17.47
C ALA A 44 13.43 -28.53 18.75
N LEU A 45 12.13 -28.85 18.75
CA LEU A 45 11.26 -28.74 19.93
C LEU A 45 11.63 -29.70 21.04
N ASP A 46 12.08 -30.92 20.70
CA ASP A 46 12.55 -31.92 21.68
C ASP A 46 13.81 -31.48 22.44
N LEU A 47 14.57 -30.53 21.89
CA LEU A 47 15.72 -29.90 22.54
C LEU A 47 15.39 -28.81 23.52
N ILE A 48 14.15 -28.27 23.49
CA ILE A 48 13.76 -27.16 24.33
C ILE A 48 13.41 -27.61 25.73
N ASN A 49 14.17 -27.11 26.72
CA ASN A 49 13.79 -27.23 28.10
C ASN A 49 12.87 -26.07 28.50
N LEU A 50 11.61 -26.37 28.84
CA LEU A 50 10.62 -25.35 29.20
C LEU A 50 10.97 -24.58 30.49
N ASP A 51 11.78 -25.16 31.36
CA ASP A 51 12.28 -24.50 32.57
C ASP A 51 13.49 -23.58 32.28
N ASP A 52 14.18 -23.79 31.12
CA ASP A 52 15.29 -22.95 30.66
C ASP A 52 15.29 -22.82 29.13
N VAL A 53 14.26 -22.20 28.61
CA VAL A 53 14.14 -21.94 27.15
C VAL A 53 15.33 -21.18 26.62
N ALA A 54 15.82 -20.19 27.36
CA ALA A 54 16.93 -19.35 26.93
C ALA A 54 18.26 -20.14 26.82
N GLY A 55 18.50 -21.08 27.71
CA GLY A 55 19.70 -21.92 27.67
C GLY A 55 19.68 -22.94 26.55
N THR A 56 18.51 -23.35 26.07
CA THR A 56 18.33 -24.37 25.05
C THR A 56 17.98 -23.87 23.66
N ALA A 57 17.55 -22.60 23.51
CA ALA A 57 17.13 -22.00 22.25
C ALA A 57 18.19 -22.09 21.14
N HIS A 58 19.46 -21.91 21.47
CA HIS A 58 20.55 -22.01 20.50
C HIS A 58 20.65 -23.41 19.88
N ALA A 59 20.58 -24.48 20.67
CA ALA A 59 20.63 -25.85 20.18
C ALA A 59 19.45 -26.14 19.23
N ALA A 60 18.25 -25.71 19.59
CA ALA A 60 17.07 -25.86 18.75
C ALA A 60 17.21 -25.09 17.42
N SER A 61 17.75 -23.84 17.44
CA SER A 61 17.99 -23.07 16.22
C SER A 61 18.99 -23.73 15.27
N GLU A 62 20.05 -24.41 15.80
CA GLU A 62 21.04 -25.11 14.95
C GLU A 62 20.39 -26.22 14.13
N VAL A 63 19.37 -26.91 14.66
CA VAL A 63 18.62 -27.95 13.93
C VAL A 63 17.83 -27.37 12.76
N LEU A 64 17.27 -26.14 12.90
CA LEU A 64 16.47 -25.52 11.88
C LEU A 64 17.31 -24.85 10.76
N LYS A 65 18.56 -24.48 11.03
CA LYS A 65 19.43 -23.80 10.06
C LYS A 65 19.50 -24.44 8.68
N PRO A 66 19.71 -25.78 8.53
CA PRO A 66 19.77 -26.39 7.20
C PRO A 66 18.48 -26.24 6.39
N ILE A 67 17.32 -26.24 7.06
CA ILE A 67 16.02 -26.02 6.42
C ILE A 67 15.93 -24.57 5.96
N LEU A 68 16.17 -23.62 6.85
CA LEU A 68 16.09 -22.18 6.57
C LEU A 68 17.12 -21.71 5.52
N ALA A 69 18.26 -22.42 5.39
CA ALA A 69 19.29 -22.13 4.40
C ALA A 69 19.03 -22.78 3.03
N THR A 70 17.97 -23.59 2.88
CA THR A 70 17.65 -24.22 1.59
C THR A 70 17.02 -23.16 0.66
N PRO A 71 17.67 -22.83 -0.48
CA PRO A 71 17.22 -21.73 -1.31
C PRO A 71 15.93 -22.05 -2.07
N ALA A 72 15.13 -21.03 -2.32
CA ALA A 72 13.96 -21.11 -3.18
C ALA A 72 14.32 -21.54 -4.60
N TYR A 73 13.38 -22.18 -5.30
CA TYR A 73 13.57 -22.56 -6.70
C TYR A 73 13.88 -21.34 -7.56
N ALA A 74 14.69 -21.51 -8.60
CA ALA A 74 15.09 -20.43 -9.49
C ALA A 74 13.88 -19.70 -10.15
N ASN A 75 12.78 -20.43 -10.35
CA ASN A 75 11.52 -19.94 -10.91
C ASN A 75 10.46 -19.64 -9.85
N ALA A 76 10.81 -19.57 -8.56
CA ALA A 76 9.87 -19.16 -7.52
C ALA A 76 9.33 -17.75 -7.81
N HIS A 77 8.04 -17.57 -7.60
CA HIS A 77 7.39 -16.26 -7.79
C HIS A 77 8.04 -15.20 -6.91
N ARG A 78 8.30 -14.00 -7.47
CA ARG A 78 8.91 -12.89 -6.74
C ARG A 78 7.81 -11.95 -6.23
N LEU A 79 7.81 -11.70 -4.94
CA LEU A 79 6.96 -10.74 -4.27
C LEU A 79 7.76 -9.51 -3.85
N SER A 80 7.45 -8.37 -4.47
CA SER A 80 8.01 -7.07 -4.14
C SER A 80 7.29 -6.52 -2.93
N ALA A 81 7.91 -6.69 -1.77
CA ALA A 81 7.32 -6.30 -0.49
C ALA A 81 7.53 -4.81 -0.24
N MET A 82 6.43 -4.09 -0.09
CA MET A 82 6.39 -2.66 0.21
C MET A 82 5.59 -2.45 1.50
N GLY A 83 6.22 -1.83 2.51
CA GLY A 83 5.51 -1.43 3.72
C GLY A 83 4.41 -0.45 3.39
N HIS A 84 3.24 -0.62 3.96
CA HIS A 84 2.08 0.20 3.65
C HIS A 84 1.16 0.31 4.87
N ALA A 85 0.38 1.36 4.92
CA ALA A 85 -0.76 1.51 5.81
C ALA A 85 -1.81 2.33 5.07
N HIS A 86 -2.81 1.66 4.52
CA HIS A 86 -4.03 2.34 4.13
C HIS A 86 -4.72 2.87 5.40
N ILE A 87 -5.04 4.16 5.46
CA ILE A 87 -5.71 4.76 6.62
C ILE A 87 -6.91 5.54 6.12
N ASP A 88 -8.11 5.14 6.56
CA ASP A 88 -9.32 5.84 6.21
C ASP A 88 -9.36 7.23 6.81
N SER A 89 -9.48 8.25 5.95
CA SER A 89 -9.58 9.65 6.38
C SER A 89 -10.83 9.90 7.23
N ALA A 90 -11.88 9.15 6.99
CA ALA A 90 -13.02 8.94 7.88
C ALA A 90 -13.75 7.66 7.43
N TRP A 91 -14.25 6.87 8.35
CA TRP A 91 -15.02 5.64 8.07
C TRP A 91 -15.96 5.35 9.23
N LEU A 92 -15.68 4.36 10.08
CA LEU A 92 -16.39 4.10 11.35
C LEU A 92 -15.94 5.06 12.46
N TRP A 93 -15.16 6.04 12.11
CA TRP A 93 -14.64 7.10 12.98
C TRP A 93 -14.56 8.45 12.25
N PRO A 94 -14.58 9.56 13.00
CA PRO A 94 -14.46 10.90 12.44
C PRO A 94 -12.99 11.28 12.17
N ILE A 95 -12.80 12.29 11.31
CA ILE A 95 -11.49 12.85 10.90
C ILE A 95 -10.53 13.09 12.09
N ARG A 96 -11.03 13.58 13.24
CA ARG A 96 -10.18 13.81 14.43
C ARG A 96 -9.48 12.54 14.95
N GLU A 97 -10.08 11.36 14.74
CA GLU A 97 -9.43 10.09 15.10
C GLU A 97 -8.42 9.67 14.05
N THR A 98 -8.66 9.99 12.79
CA THR A 98 -7.70 9.72 11.72
C THR A 98 -6.40 10.49 11.93
N ARG A 99 -6.48 11.77 12.31
CA ARG A 99 -5.29 12.57 12.65
C ARG A 99 -4.40 11.85 13.68
N ARG A 100 -4.99 11.30 14.74
CA ARG A 100 -4.28 10.50 15.76
C ARG A 100 -3.74 9.18 15.22
N LYS A 101 -4.50 8.51 14.33
CA LYS A 101 -4.10 7.25 13.70
C LYS A 101 -2.90 7.44 12.79
N VAL A 102 -2.89 8.51 12.01
CA VAL A 102 -1.77 8.91 11.14
C VAL A 102 -0.50 9.10 11.97
N THR A 103 -0.55 9.98 12.98
CA THR A 103 0.61 10.26 13.86
C THR A 103 1.17 8.99 14.47
N ARG A 104 0.31 8.13 15.04
CA ARG A 104 0.71 6.86 15.66
C ARG A 104 1.36 5.91 14.66
N THR A 105 0.76 5.78 13.47
CA THR A 105 1.26 4.88 12.42
C THR A 105 2.61 5.35 11.90
N ILE A 106 2.74 6.63 11.58
CA ILE A 106 4.00 7.20 11.08
C ILE A 106 5.10 7.14 12.15
N ALA A 107 4.78 7.36 13.42
CA ALA A 107 5.75 7.19 14.50
C ALA A 107 6.30 5.75 14.58
N ASN A 108 5.42 4.75 14.41
CA ASN A 108 5.83 3.34 14.33
C ASN A 108 6.72 3.07 13.10
N VAL A 109 6.33 3.55 11.93
CA VAL A 109 7.09 3.38 10.67
C VAL A 109 8.48 3.98 10.80
N VAL A 110 8.57 5.24 11.22
CA VAL A 110 9.87 5.93 11.40
C VAL A 110 10.74 5.18 12.41
N ARG A 111 10.15 4.68 13.49
CA ARG A 111 10.87 3.87 14.48
C ARG A 111 11.43 2.57 13.90
N LEU A 112 10.64 1.84 13.12
CA LEU A 112 11.12 0.62 12.45
C LEU A 112 12.28 0.90 11.50
N ILE A 113 12.21 2.00 10.73
CA ILE A 113 13.29 2.40 9.83
C ILE A 113 14.56 2.75 10.63
N GLU A 114 14.46 3.58 11.67
CA GLU A 114 15.57 3.98 12.53
C GLU A 114 16.22 2.81 13.30
N ASP A 115 15.43 1.78 13.61
CA ASP A 115 15.94 0.51 14.18
C ASP A 115 16.69 -0.35 13.15
N GLY A 116 16.82 0.10 11.90
CA GLY A 116 17.61 -0.58 10.86
C GLY A 116 16.97 -1.84 10.33
N THR A 117 15.64 -1.93 10.30
CA THR A 117 14.92 -3.12 9.79
C THR A 117 15.05 -3.30 8.28
N GLY A 118 15.41 -2.24 7.54
CA GLY A 118 15.43 -2.23 6.07
C GLY A 118 14.05 -1.97 5.46
N LEU A 119 13.09 -1.48 6.23
CA LEU A 119 11.75 -1.12 5.75
C LEU A 119 11.82 -0.03 4.69
N ILE A 120 11.14 -0.24 3.55
CA ILE A 120 10.72 0.80 2.61
C ILE A 120 9.21 0.92 2.74
N PHE A 121 8.73 2.14 3.01
CA PHE A 121 7.34 2.42 3.29
C PHE A 121 6.72 3.32 2.21
N ALA A 122 5.66 2.84 1.56
CA ALA A 122 4.86 3.62 0.63
C ALA A 122 3.88 4.51 1.42
N LEU A 123 4.02 5.83 1.28
CA LEU A 123 3.26 6.84 2.02
C LEU A 123 2.21 7.48 1.09
N PRO A 124 0.95 7.04 1.13
CA PRO A 124 -0.13 7.65 0.35
C PRO A 124 -0.69 8.90 1.04
N ALA A 125 -1.53 9.65 0.31
CA ALA A 125 -2.38 10.75 0.78
C ALA A 125 -1.64 11.97 1.38
N ALA A 126 -1.52 13.02 0.57
CA ALA A 126 -0.90 14.29 0.98
C ALA A 126 -1.59 14.92 2.20
N GLN A 127 -2.92 14.79 2.32
CA GLN A 127 -3.70 15.29 3.46
C GLN A 127 -3.22 14.70 4.79
N HIS A 128 -2.84 13.43 4.83
CA HIS A 128 -2.34 12.79 6.06
C HIS A 128 -1.01 13.41 6.50
N VAL A 129 -0.15 13.71 5.54
CA VAL A 129 1.15 14.35 5.79
C VAL A 129 0.96 15.82 6.18
N ALA A 130 -0.03 16.51 5.60
CA ALA A 130 -0.37 17.87 5.98
C ALA A 130 -0.83 17.94 7.45
N TRP A 131 -1.67 17.00 7.90
CA TRP A 131 -2.04 16.90 9.31
C TRP A 131 -0.85 16.60 10.22
N LEU A 132 0.04 15.70 9.79
CA LEU A 132 1.24 15.39 10.56
C LEU A 132 2.14 16.63 10.74
N LYS A 133 2.34 17.40 9.65
CA LYS A 133 3.10 18.65 9.67
C LYS A 133 2.53 19.67 10.66
N GLU A 134 1.19 19.76 10.70
CA GLU A 134 0.47 20.69 11.60
C GLU A 134 0.56 20.26 13.07
N GLU A 135 0.37 18.96 13.37
CA GLU A 135 0.20 18.45 14.74
C GLU A 135 1.49 17.98 15.40
N ASP A 136 2.44 17.46 14.63
CA ASP A 136 3.73 16.95 15.12
C ASP A 136 4.87 17.31 14.17
N PRO A 137 5.33 18.58 14.19
CA PRO A 137 6.42 19.04 13.32
C PRO A 137 7.75 18.29 13.54
N GLU A 138 7.99 17.74 14.73
CA GLU A 138 9.20 16.97 15.01
C GLU A 138 9.17 15.62 14.29
N LEU A 139 8.04 14.94 14.32
CA LEU A 139 7.85 13.71 13.59
C LEU A 139 7.85 13.96 12.07
N PHE A 140 7.24 15.04 11.61
CA PHE A 140 7.30 15.46 10.21
C PHE A 140 8.74 15.67 9.73
N ALA A 141 9.60 16.33 10.51
CA ALA A 141 11.02 16.51 10.17
C ALA A 141 11.76 15.15 10.07
N ARG A 142 11.40 14.17 10.92
CA ARG A 142 11.95 12.82 10.82
C ARG A 142 11.46 12.10 9.56
N VAL A 143 10.20 12.30 9.16
CA VAL A 143 9.67 11.78 7.89
C VAL A 143 10.45 12.33 6.71
N ASN A 144 10.69 13.65 6.65
CA ASN A 144 11.48 14.28 5.58
C ASN A 144 12.85 13.63 5.45
N LYS A 145 13.54 13.41 6.56
CA LYS A 145 14.83 12.73 6.57
C LYS A 145 14.74 11.30 5.99
N GLN A 146 13.66 10.58 6.24
CA GLN A 146 13.48 9.22 5.70
C GLN A 146 13.05 9.25 4.22
N VAL A 147 12.36 10.30 3.78
CA VAL A 147 12.07 10.53 2.35
C VAL A 147 13.38 10.81 1.58
N GLU A 148 14.22 11.70 2.08
CA GLU A 148 15.55 11.97 1.50
C GLU A 148 16.42 10.71 1.43
N ALA A 149 16.31 9.82 2.41
CA ALA A 149 17.00 8.52 2.44
C ALA A 149 16.37 7.44 1.56
N GLY A 150 15.19 7.68 0.97
CA GLY A 150 14.44 6.70 0.16
C GLY A 150 13.79 5.57 0.96
N ALA A 151 13.74 5.68 2.30
CA ALA A 151 13.09 4.69 3.16
C ALA A 151 11.59 4.94 3.33
N ILE A 152 11.14 6.19 3.17
CA ILE A 152 9.72 6.55 3.00
C ILE A 152 9.57 7.09 1.58
N VAL A 153 8.62 6.53 0.82
CA VAL A 153 8.36 6.89 -0.56
C VAL A 153 6.94 7.41 -0.68
N PRO A 154 6.74 8.73 -0.93
CA PRO A 154 5.43 9.26 -1.27
C PRO A 154 4.88 8.58 -2.53
N VAL A 155 3.62 8.16 -2.51
CA VAL A 155 2.95 7.46 -3.60
C VAL A 155 1.57 8.06 -3.87
N GLY A 156 1.00 7.77 -5.05
CA GLY A 156 -0.35 8.13 -5.43
C GLY A 156 -0.52 9.53 -5.97
N GLY A 157 0.23 10.49 -5.47
CA GLY A 157 0.22 11.87 -5.94
C GLY A 157 -1.10 12.63 -5.71
N MET A 158 -2.06 12.06 -4.97
CA MET A 158 -3.38 12.66 -4.72
C MET A 158 -3.48 13.26 -3.31
N TRP A 159 -4.38 14.24 -3.16
CA TRP A 159 -4.63 14.87 -1.87
C TRP A 159 -5.15 13.87 -0.84
N VAL A 160 -6.12 13.04 -1.23
CA VAL A 160 -6.60 11.86 -0.49
C VAL A 160 -6.67 10.67 -1.44
N GLU A 161 -7.06 9.49 -0.94
CA GLU A 161 -7.50 8.35 -1.76
C GLU A 161 -9.01 8.52 -2.06
N PRO A 162 -9.41 9.20 -3.15
CA PRO A 162 -10.79 9.60 -3.36
C PRO A 162 -11.68 8.46 -3.86
N ASP A 163 -12.98 8.64 -3.72
CA ASP A 163 -13.96 8.05 -4.63
C ASP A 163 -13.58 8.44 -6.07
N ALA A 164 -13.37 7.46 -6.93
CA ALA A 164 -12.93 7.68 -8.32
C ALA A 164 -14.08 7.58 -9.34
N VAL A 165 -15.34 7.66 -8.86
CA VAL A 165 -16.55 7.52 -9.67
C VAL A 165 -17.45 8.78 -9.59
N LEU A 166 -17.80 9.25 -8.40
CA LEU A 166 -18.71 10.39 -8.19
C LEU A 166 -18.08 11.77 -8.38
N PRO A 167 -16.82 12.05 -7.96
CA PRO A 167 -16.19 13.35 -8.16
C PRO A 167 -16.15 13.76 -9.63
N GLY A 168 -16.27 15.05 -9.90
CA GLY A 168 -16.11 15.59 -11.25
C GLY A 168 -14.68 15.50 -11.76
N GLY A 169 -14.50 15.54 -13.09
CA GLY A 169 -13.15 15.48 -13.69
C GLY A 169 -12.23 16.61 -13.22
N GLU A 170 -12.76 17.82 -13.00
CA GLU A 170 -12.00 18.94 -12.40
C GLU A 170 -11.48 18.59 -11.00
N ALA A 171 -12.33 18.03 -10.14
CA ALA A 171 -11.94 17.64 -8.80
C ALA A 171 -10.87 16.52 -8.83
N MET A 172 -11.00 15.54 -9.72
CA MET A 172 -9.99 14.49 -9.90
C MET A 172 -8.64 15.05 -10.38
N CYS A 173 -8.64 16.05 -11.28
CA CYS A 173 -7.41 16.76 -11.64
C CYS A 173 -6.81 17.47 -10.43
N ARG A 174 -7.65 18.11 -9.60
CA ARG A 174 -7.18 18.82 -8.40
C ARG A 174 -6.69 17.89 -7.29
N GLN A 175 -7.24 16.68 -7.17
CA GLN A 175 -6.65 15.66 -6.30
C GLN A 175 -5.16 15.48 -6.61
N LEU A 176 -4.81 15.42 -7.91
CA LEU A 176 -3.41 15.26 -8.35
C LEU A 176 -2.62 16.55 -8.23
N THR A 177 -3.15 17.69 -8.66
CA THR A 177 -2.39 18.95 -8.59
C THR A 177 -2.08 19.33 -7.14
N GLU A 178 -3.06 19.28 -6.23
CA GLU A 178 -2.84 19.60 -4.82
C GLU A 178 -1.91 18.58 -4.13
N GLY A 179 -2.04 17.30 -4.46
CA GLY A 179 -1.22 16.27 -3.85
C GLY A 179 0.22 16.28 -4.36
N LEU A 180 0.43 16.38 -5.68
CA LEU A 180 1.77 16.45 -6.27
C LEU A 180 2.52 17.71 -5.83
N ASP A 181 1.85 18.89 -5.89
CA ASP A 181 2.44 20.16 -5.43
C ASP A 181 2.83 20.09 -3.96
N PHE A 182 2.02 19.44 -3.12
CA PHE A 182 2.32 19.27 -1.71
C PHE A 182 3.54 18.35 -1.50
N PHE A 183 3.58 17.20 -2.15
CA PHE A 183 4.71 16.28 -1.99
C PHE A 183 6.01 16.89 -2.52
N GLU A 184 5.97 17.63 -3.63
CA GLU A 184 7.15 18.31 -4.15
C GLU A 184 7.61 19.44 -3.23
N SER A 185 6.70 20.33 -2.81
CA SER A 185 7.05 21.49 -2.00
C SER A 185 7.44 21.16 -0.57
N GLU A 186 6.84 20.14 0.05
CA GLU A 186 7.01 19.82 1.46
C GLU A 186 7.99 18.67 1.73
N LEU A 187 8.10 17.74 0.80
CA LEU A 187 8.95 16.55 0.93
C LEU A 187 10.05 16.47 -0.14
N GLY A 188 10.06 17.37 -1.13
CA GLY A 188 11.00 17.31 -2.25
C GLY A 188 10.85 16.04 -3.10
N ALA A 189 9.67 15.42 -3.12
CA ALA A 189 9.43 14.13 -3.73
C ALA A 189 8.40 14.21 -4.86
N THR A 190 8.59 13.37 -5.89
CA THR A 190 7.65 13.18 -7.00
C THR A 190 7.00 11.81 -6.89
N CYS A 191 5.72 11.70 -7.30
CA CYS A 191 5.03 10.42 -7.42
C CYS A 191 4.98 10.00 -8.88
N GLU A 192 5.27 8.74 -9.15
CA GLU A 192 5.32 8.19 -10.52
C GLU A 192 4.10 7.30 -10.85
N GLU A 193 3.27 7.01 -9.86
CA GLU A 193 2.08 6.17 -9.99
C GLU A 193 0.88 6.78 -9.26
N ILE A 194 -0.33 6.45 -9.74
CA ILE A 194 -1.54 6.57 -8.92
C ILE A 194 -1.65 5.32 -8.05
N TRP A 195 -1.97 5.53 -6.77
CA TRP A 195 -2.01 4.49 -5.75
C TRP A 195 -3.31 4.59 -4.97
N LEU A 196 -4.29 3.77 -5.36
CA LEU A 196 -5.64 3.74 -4.78
C LEU A 196 -6.03 2.30 -4.41
N PRO A 197 -5.51 1.77 -3.31
CA PRO A 197 -5.71 0.37 -2.97
C PRO A 197 -7.15 0.03 -2.62
N ASP A 198 -7.94 0.97 -2.11
CA ASP A 198 -9.27 0.69 -1.55
C ASP A 198 -10.44 1.46 -2.18
N SER A 199 -10.26 2.34 -3.17
CA SER A 199 -11.38 3.05 -3.81
C SER A 199 -12.32 2.07 -4.55
N PHE A 200 -13.63 2.41 -4.59
CA PHE A 200 -14.71 1.48 -4.94
C PHE A 200 -15.04 1.47 -6.44
N GLY A 201 -14.06 1.21 -7.27
CA GLY A 201 -14.13 1.27 -8.71
C GLY A 201 -13.53 2.56 -9.28
N TYR A 202 -13.23 2.56 -10.58
CA TYR A 202 -12.44 3.61 -11.21
C TYR A 202 -13.00 3.96 -12.57
N SER A 203 -13.32 5.25 -12.76
CA SER A 203 -13.80 5.79 -14.02
C SER A 203 -12.80 5.56 -15.15
N GLY A 204 -13.28 5.20 -16.33
CA GLY A 204 -12.47 5.13 -17.56
C GLY A 204 -11.83 6.46 -18.01
N ALA A 205 -12.11 7.58 -17.33
CA ALA A 205 -11.43 8.85 -17.54
C ALA A 205 -10.10 8.95 -16.75
N LEU A 206 -9.86 8.10 -15.75
CA LEU A 206 -8.68 8.21 -14.88
C LEU A 206 -7.36 8.02 -15.65
N PRO A 207 -7.21 7.10 -16.64
CA PRO A 207 -5.98 7.00 -17.40
C PRO A 207 -5.59 8.29 -18.14
N GLN A 208 -6.56 9.03 -18.69
CA GLN A 208 -6.32 10.34 -19.30
C GLN A 208 -5.79 11.35 -18.29
N ILE A 209 -6.45 11.45 -17.13
CA ILE A 209 -6.08 12.38 -16.06
C ILE A 209 -4.67 12.06 -15.55
N ALA A 210 -4.36 10.78 -15.34
CA ALA A 210 -3.02 10.33 -14.95
C ALA A 210 -1.96 10.75 -15.97
N ARG A 211 -2.19 10.48 -17.25
CA ARG A 211 -1.25 10.82 -18.33
C ARG A 211 -1.02 12.33 -18.46
N LEU A 212 -2.06 13.14 -18.28
CA LEU A 212 -1.94 14.60 -18.27
C LEU A 212 -1.15 15.13 -17.08
N ALA A 213 -1.18 14.42 -15.96
CA ALA A 213 -0.34 14.70 -14.78
C ALA A 213 1.09 14.15 -14.89
N GLY A 214 1.45 13.51 -16.02
CA GLY A 214 2.77 12.92 -16.21
C GLY A 214 2.94 11.51 -15.62
N ILE A 215 1.86 10.90 -15.12
CA ILE A 215 1.85 9.58 -14.49
C ILE A 215 1.40 8.52 -15.50
N ASP A 216 2.11 7.39 -15.54
CA ASP A 216 1.79 6.29 -16.45
C ASP A 216 1.66 4.91 -15.76
N ARG A 217 1.57 4.90 -14.43
CA ARG A 217 1.45 3.72 -13.58
C ARG A 217 0.25 3.83 -12.65
N PHE A 218 -0.37 2.69 -12.35
CA PHE A 218 -1.52 2.61 -11.43
C PHE A 218 -1.48 1.33 -10.61
N LEU A 219 -1.78 1.45 -9.33
CA LEU A 219 -1.92 0.33 -8.42
C LEU A 219 -3.26 0.40 -7.67
N THR A 220 -3.96 -0.72 -7.67
CA THR A 220 -5.12 -1.00 -6.81
C THR A 220 -5.22 -2.48 -6.54
N GLN A 221 -5.93 -2.87 -5.47
CA GLN A 221 -6.31 -4.26 -5.24
C GLN A 221 -7.84 -4.45 -5.11
N LYS A 222 -8.61 -3.37 -4.96
CA LYS A 222 -10.04 -3.45 -4.60
C LYS A 222 -10.89 -4.25 -5.59
N ILE A 223 -10.52 -4.30 -6.85
CA ILE A 223 -11.23 -5.08 -7.87
C ILE A 223 -11.21 -6.59 -7.58
N SER A 224 -10.27 -7.08 -6.77
CA SER A 224 -10.26 -8.47 -6.31
C SER A 224 -11.47 -8.83 -5.42
N TRP A 225 -12.18 -7.82 -4.89
CA TRP A 225 -13.37 -7.99 -4.04
C TRP A 225 -14.67 -8.14 -4.82
N ASN A 226 -14.64 -8.17 -6.14
CA ASN A 226 -15.80 -8.43 -6.97
C ASN A 226 -16.53 -9.72 -6.53
N GLN A 227 -17.86 -9.67 -6.53
CA GLN A 227 -18.69 -10.74 -5.99
C GLN A 227 -19.16 -11.77 -7.04
N VAL A 228 -19.18 -11.38 -8.30
CA VAL A 228 -19.66 -12.21 -9.41
C VAL A 228 -18.53 -12.48 -10.40
N ASP A 229 -17.91 -11.44 -10.94
CA ASP A 229 -16.88 -11.56 -11.95
C ASP A 229 -15.47 -11.48 -11.36
N THR A 230 -14.65 -12.49 -11.64
CA THR A 230 -13.23 -12.45 -11.30
C THR A 230 -12.47 -11.72 -12.40
N PHE A 231 -11.74 -10.65 -12.03
CA PHE A 231 -10.92 -9.92 -13.00
C PHE A 231 -9.81 -10.84 -13.54
N PRO A 232 -9.62 -10.92 -14.88
CA PRO A 232 -8.80 -11.96 -15.50
C PRO A 232 -7.28 -11.73 -15.42
N HIS A 233 -6.82 -10.57 -15.00
CA HIS A 233 -5.41 -10.17 -14.98
C HIS A 233 -5.01 -9.47 -13.69
N HIS A 234 -3.75 -9.60 -13.30
CA HIS A 234 -3.14 -8.78 -12.25
C HIS A 234 -2.21 -7.70 -12.81
N THR A 235 -1.71 -7.88 -14.05
CA THR A 235 -0.84 -6.89 -14.70
C THR A 235 -1.35 -6.64 -16.12
N LEU A 236 -1.65 -5.38 -16.44
CA LEU A 236 -2.31 -5.00 -17.69
C LEU A 236 -1.95 -3.57 -18.11
N MET A 237 -2.28 -3.22 -19.36
CA MET A 237 -2.42 -1.83 -19.79
C MET A 237 -3.88 -1.42 -19.63
N TRP A 238 -4.16 -0.46 -18.78
CA TRP A 238 -5.50 0.11 -18.65
C TRP A 238 -5.67 1.27 -19.63
N GLU A 239 -6.64 1.13 -20.54
CA GLU A 239 -6.95 2.13 -21.57
C GLU A 239 -8.19 2.92 -21.18
N GLY A 240 -8.06 4.22 -21.12
CA GLY A 240 -9.15 5.16 -20.88
C GLY A 240 -10.04 5.41 -22.09
N ILE A 241 -11.10 6.17 -21.86
CA ILE A 241 -12.12 6.52 -22.88
C ILE A 241 -11.55 7.34 -24.06
N ASP A 242 -10.40 7.97 -23.89
CA ASP A 242 -9.70 8.77 -24.91
C ASP A 242 -8.57 7.99 -25.61
N GLY A 243 -8.34 6.71 -25.24
CA GLY A 243 -7.25 5.88 -25.73
C GLY A 243 -5.92 6.03 -24.96
N SER A 244 -5.85 6.89 -23.94
CA SER A 244 -4.68 6.97 -23.06
C SER A 244 -4.48 5.66 -22.32
N ARG A 245 -3.22 5.22 -22.17
CA ARG A 245 -2.87 3.95 -21.51
C ARG A 245 -1.92 4.18 -20.35
N ILE A 246 -2.17 3.45 -19.25
CA ILE A 246 -1.29 3.38 -18.09
C ILE A 246 -1.02 1.92 -17.70
N PHE A 247 0.21 1.65 -17.24
CA PHE A 247 0.58 0.32 -16.76
C PHE A 247 -0.04 0.09 -15.39
N THR A 248 -0.82 -0.96 -15.26
CA THR A 248 -1.66 -1.22 -14.09
C THR A 248 -1.30 -2.54 -13.44
N HIS A 249 -1.23 -2.54 -12.12
CA HIS A 249 -1.00 -3.75 -11.34
C HIS A 249 -1.99 -3.88 -10.18
N PHE A 250 -2.55 -5.10 -10.03
CA PHE A 250 -3.38 -5.51 -8.89
C PHE A 250 -2.60 -6.53 -8.06
N PRO A 251 -2.21 -6.22 -6.81
CA PRO A 251 -1.53 -7.17 -5.94
C PRO A 251 -2.33 -8.48 -5.76
N PRO A 252 -1.77 -9.64 -6.14
CA PRO A 252 -2.52 -10.91 -6.13
C PRO A 252 -2.73 -11.49 -4.72
N ALA A 253 -2.22 -10.84 -3.68
CA ALA A 253 -2.55 -11.15 -2.30
C ALA A 253 -4.00 -10.77 -1.92
N ASP A 254 -4.73 -10.06 -2.82
CA ASP A 254 -6.11 -9.59 -2.63
C ASP A 254 -6.29 -8.74 -1.37
N THR A 255 -5.21 -8.12 -0.90
CA THR A 255 -5.17 -7.23 0.25
C THR A 255 -4.07 -6.18 0.10
N TYR A 256 -4.28 -5.01 0.70
CA TYR A 256 -3.26 -3.98 0.89
C TYR A 256 -2.61 -4.05 2.29
N GLY A 257 -3.01 -5.03 3.12
CA GLY A 257 -2.60 -5.18 4.51
C GLY A 257 -2.07 -6.58 4.83
N SER A 258 -1.24 -7.17 3.97
CA SER A 258 -0.66 -8.50 4.21
C SER A 258 0.12 -8.54 5.53
N GLU A 259 -0.02 -9.63 6.28
CA GLU A 259 0.80 -9.94 7.46
C GLU A 259 2.07 -10.72 7.12
N VAL A 260 2.30 -10.99 5.83
CA VAL A 260 3.46 -11.73 5.32
C VAL A 260 3.53 -13.16 5.90
N THR A 261 2.37 -13.78 6.11
CA THR A 261 2.32 -15.18 6.52
C THR A 261 2.62 -16.11 5.35
N GLY A 262 3.01 -17.37 5.63
CA GLY A 262 3.19 -18.39 4.60
C GLY A 262 1.94 -18.52 3.71
N GLN A 263 0.75 -18.45 4.31
CA GLN A 263 -0.53 -18.50 3.60
C GLN A 263 -0.73 -17.28 2.67
N ASN A 264 -0.38 -16.06 3.13
CA ASN A 264 -0.45 -14.87 2.27
C ASN A 264 0.46 -14.99 1.05
N LEU A 265 1.69 -15.47 1.24
CA LEU A 265 2.66 -15.63 0.15
C LEU A 265 2.25 -16.73 -0.83
N ALA A 266 1.77 -17.87 -0.33
CA ALA A 266 1.25 -18.97 -1.13
C ALA A 266 0.01 -18.53 -1.94
N HIS A 267 -0.91 -17.80 -1.31
CA HIS A 267 -2.09 -17.23 -1.98
C HIS A 267 -1.65 -16.29 -3.10
N ALA A 268 -0.79 -15.31 -2.82
CA ALA A 268 -0.34 -14.35 -3.82
C ALA A 268 0.30 -15.04 -5.03
N ALA A 269 1.17 -16.02 -4.81
CA ALA A 269 1.82 -16.77 -5.90
C ALA A 269 0.83 -17.64 -6.69
N SER A 270 -0.10 -18.34 -5.99
CA SER A 270 -1.08 -19.21 -6.64
C SER A 270 -2.18 -18.44 -7.37
N ASN A 271 -2.58 -17.29 -6.85
CA ASN A 271 -3.64 -16.45 -7.41
C ASN A 271 -3.18 -15.61 -8.61
N PHE A 272 -1.88 -15.32 -8.75
CA PHE A 272 -1.36 -14.51 -9.87
C PHE A 272 -1.84 -15.05 -11.22
N LYS A 273 -2.57 -14.23 -11.99
CA LYS A 273 -3.26 -14.68 -13.22
C LYS A 273 -2.35 -14.71 -14.45
N ASP A 274 -1.30 -13.90 -14.48
CA ASP A 274 -0.45 -13.72 -15.66
C ASP A 274 0.75 -14.68 -15.69
N LYS A 275 0.59 -15.88 -15.10
CA LYS A 275 1.61 -16.94 -15.03
C LYS A 275 2.16 -17.30 -16.42
N GLY A 276 3.47 -17.53 -16.48
CA GLY A 276 4.17 -17.85 -17.74
C GLY A 276 4.44 -16.64 -18.63
N ARG A 277 3.91 -15.47 -18.30
CA ARG A 277 4.17 -14.19 -18.99
C ARG A 277 4.97 -13.24 -18.09
N ALA A 278 4.68 -13.25 -16.80
CA ALA A 278 5.42 -12.56 -15.75
C ALA A 278 5.55 -13.48 -14.53
N ASN A 279 6.54 -13.23 -13.67
CA ASN A 279 6.81 -14.02 -12.46
C ASN A 279 7.06 -13.11 -11.25
N SER A 280 6.60 -11.87 -11.30
CA SER A 280 6.70 -10.91 -10.18
C SER A 280 5.40 -10.17 -9.96
N SER A 281 5.13 -9.82 -8.69
CA SER A 281 3.98 -9.02 -8.28
C SER A 281 4.29 -8.22 -7.02
N ALA A 282 3.48 -7.18 -6.77
CA ALA A 282 3.55 -6.39 -5.54
C ALA A 282 2.94 -7.15 -4.36
N LEU A 283 3.49 -6.92 -3.17
CA LEU A 283 2.96 -7.35 -1.89
C LEU A 283 2.94 -6.15 -0.94
N LEU A 284 1.77 -5.59 -0.69
CA LEU A 284 1.61 -4.52 0.28
C LEU A 284 1.43 -5.15 1.67
N PHE A 285 2.24 -4.73 2.65
CA PHE A 285 2.19 -5.32 3.99
C PHE A 285 2.15 -4.26 5.08
N GLY A 286 1.39 -4.54 6.11
CA GLY A 286 1.15 -3.64 7.25
C GLY A 286 -0.33 -3.45 7.53
N TYR A 287 -0.69 -3.28 8.78
CA TYR A 287 -2.09 -3.09 9.18
C TYR A 287 -2.64 -1.76 8.65
N GLY A 288 -3.79 -1.85 7.98
CA GLY A 288 -4.50 -0.76 7.31
C GLY A 288 -5.78 -0.32 8.02
N ASP A 289 -6.66 0.33 7.27
CA ASP A 289 -7.93 0.96 7.67
C ASP A 289 -7.77 1.94 8.83
N GLY A 290 -7.62 1.42 10.04
CA GLY A 290 -7.34 2.18 11.26
C GLY A 290 -5.88 2.51 11.49
N GLY A 291 -5.01 2.19 10.55
CA GLY A 291 -3.56 2.37 10.66
C GLY A 291 -2.89 1.31 11.54
N GLY A 292 -1.62 1.54 11.83
CA GLY A 292 -0.71 0.61 12.51
C GLY A 292 0.52 0.36 11.66
N GLY A 293 0.30 0.06 10.39
CA GLY A 293 1.36 -0.18 9.41
C GLY A 293 2.14 -1.48 9.66
N PRO A 294 3.35 -1.57 9.11
CA PRO A 294 4.24 -2.70 9.30
C PRO A 294 4.59 -2.97 10.76
N THR A 295 4.82 -4.24 11.07
CA THR A 295 5.33 -4.65 12.38
C THR A 295 6.72 -5.24 12.29
N ARG A 296 7.38 -5.39 13.43
CA ARG A 296 8.69 -6.04 13.51
C ARG A 296 8.63 -7.50 13.07
N GLU A 297 7.55 -8.20 13.41
CA GLU A 297 7.30 -9.58 13.03
C GLU A 297 7.16 -9.74 11.51
N MET A 298 6.45 -8.83 10.84
CA MET A 298 6.34 -8.81 9.36
C MET A 298 7.72 -8.64 8.73
N MET A 299 8.57 -7.74 9.25
CA MET A 299 9.93 -7.55 8.77
C MET A 299 10.79 -8.80 8.97
N GLU A 300 10.64 -9.49 10.08
CA GLU A 300 11.35 -10.75 10.37
C GLU A 300 10.87 -11.90 9.47
N ARG A 301 9.58 -11.97 9.13
CA ARG A 301 9.04 -12.92 8.14
C ARG A 301 9.62 -12.67 6.75
N ILE A 302 9.62 -11.41 6.28
CA ILE A 302 10.18 -11.04 4.97
C ILE A 302 11.64 -11.52 4.84
N LYS A 303 12.47 -11.31 5.87
CA LYS A 303 13.87 -11.76 5.86
C LYS A 303 13.98 -13.29 5.71
N ARG A 304 13.12 -14.05 6.37
CA ARG A 304 13.15 -15.52 6.33
C ARG A 304 12.62 -16.08 5.02
N PHE A 305 11.59 -15.44 4.46
CA PHE A 305 11.04 -15.81 3.16
C PHE A 305 11.81 -15.24 1.95
N ALA A 306 12.89 -14.50 2.18
CA ALA A 306 13.64 -13.89 1.09
C ALA A 306 14.17 -14.92 0.07
N ASP A 307 14.63 -16.07 0.53
CA ASP A 307 15.13 -17.16 -0.33
C ASP A 307 14.96 -18.53 0.35
N LEU A 308 13.71 -18.91 0.66
CA LEU A 308 13.34 -20.14 1.34
C LEU A 308 12.64 -21.12 0.40
N ALA A 309 13.15 -22.35 0.33
CA ALA A 309 12.57 -23.42 -0.49
C ALA A 309 11.09 -23.68 -0.15
N GLY A 310 10.26 -23.79 -1.19
CA GLY A 310 8.82 -24.01 -1.06
C GLY A 310 8.00 -22.70 -0.94
N ALA A 311 8.63 -21.55 -0.74
CA ALA A 311 7.96 -20.27 -0.65
C ALA A 311 8.17 -19.39 -1.91
N ALA A 312 7.29 -18.40 -2.11
CA ALA A 312 7.58 -17.29 -2.98
C ALA A 312 8.69 -16.40 -2.37
N ARG A 313 9.57 -15.87 -3.22
CA ARG A 313 10.67 -15.01 -2.78
C ARG A 313 10.14 -13.63 -2.40
N THR A 314 10.43 -13.14 -1.23
CA THR A 314 10.11 -11.78 -0.80
C THR A 314 11.33 -10.87 -0.92
N VAL A 315 11.15 -9.68 -1.49
CA VAL A 315 12.20 -8.67 -1.63
C VAL A 315 11.64 -7.31 -1.27
N ILE A 316 12.26 -6.61 -0.31
CA ILE A 316 11.90 -5.24 -0.01
C ILE A 316 12.43 -4.35 -1.12
N GLU A 317 11.56 -3.56 -1.72
CA GLU A 317 11.93 -2.58 -2.76
C GLU A 317 10.89 -1.46 -2.86
N SER A 318 11.27 -0.37 -3.53
CA SER A 318 10.36 0.76 -3.72
C SER A 318 9.30 0.46 -4.80
N PRO A 319 8.16 1.17 -4.79
CA PRO A 319 7.17 1.11 -5.88
C PRO A 319 7.77 1.32 -7.26
N ALA A 320 8.65 2.31 -7.43
CA ALA A 320 9.32 2.58 -8.70
C ALA A 320 10.13 1.36 -9.19
N GLN A 321 10.95 0.75 -8.32
CA GLN A 321 11.73 -0.44 -8.64
C GLN A 321 10.84 -1.62 -9.05
N PHE A 322 9.70 -1.80 -8.37
CA PHE A 322 8.71 -2.82 -8.76
C PHE A 322 8.16 -2.55 -10.15
N PHE A 323 7.65 -1.33 -10.42
CA PHE A 323 7.04 -1.00 -11.70
C PHE A 323 8.04 -1.08 -12.86
N GLU A 324 9.25 -0.58 -12.70
CA GLU A 324 10.32 -0.69 -13.70
C GLU A 324 10.60 -2.14 -14.08
N ARG A 325 10.73 -3.02 -13.08
CA ARG A 325 10.94 -4.44 -13.32
C ARG A 325 9.72 -5.11 -13.96
N ALA A 326 8.52 -4.83 -13.45
CA ALA A 326 7.29 -5.42 -13.98
C ALA A 326 7.06 -5.04 -15.47
N GLN A 327 7.33 -3.78 -15.84
CA GLN A 327 7.28 -3.30 -17.23
C GLN A 327 8.37 -3.95 -18.10
N ALA A 328 9.57 -4.15 -17.55
CA ALA A 328 10.66 -4.81 -18.29
C ALA A 328 10.40 -6.31 -18.51
N GLU A 329 9.79 -6.97 -17.52
CA GLU A 329 9.45 -8.39 -17.57
C GLU A 329 8.25 -8.66 -18.50
N TYR A 330 7.18 -7.88 -18.37
CA TYR A 330 5.93 -8.08 -19.11
C TYR A 330 5.77 -7.07 -20.24
N LYS A 331 6.45 -7.31 -21.37
CA LYS A 331 6.52 -6.35 -22.49
C LYS A 331 5.21 -6.12 -23.23
N ASN A 332 4.30 -7.11 -23.27
CA ASN A 332 3.04 -7.04 -23.98
C ASN A 332 1.87 -7.46 -23.07
N PRO A 333 1.58 -6.69 -22.02
CA PRO A 333 0.45 -7.00 -21.16
C PRO A 333 -0.87 -6.83 -21.91
N PRO A 334 -1.94 -7.53 -21.49
CA PRO A 334 -3.27 -7.36 -22.08
C PRO A 334 -3.77 -5.94 -21.87
N VAL A 335 -4.66 -5.50 -22.75
CA VAL A 335 -5.29 -4.17 -22.68
C VAL A 335 -6.71 -4.33 -22.16
N TRP A 336 -7.04 -3.62 -21.10
CA TRP A 336 -8.41 -3.46 -20.60
C TRP A 336 -8.91 -2.06 -20.91
N VAL A 337 -10.07 -1.95 -21.55
CA VAL A 337 -10.62 -0.67 -22.06
C VAL A 337 -11.84 -0.26 -21.23
N GLY A 338 -11.87 0.98 -20.76
CA GLY A 338 -13.01 1.55 -20.07
C GLY A 338 -12.87 1.55 -18.54
N GLU A 339 -13.98 1.49 -17.81
CA GLU A 339 -13.93 1.53 -16.34
C GLU A 339 -13.41 0.23 -15.72
N LEU A 340 -12.89 0.35 -14.51
CA LEU A 340 -12.64 -0.77 -13.62
C LEU A 340 -13.77 -0.78 -12.58
N TYR A 341 -14.78 -1.60 -12.83
CA TYR A 341 -16.01 -1.65 -12.03
C TYR A 341 -15.85 -2.54 -10.80
N LEU A 342 -16.30 -2.04 -9.63
CA LEU A 342 -16.37 -2.83 -8.41
C LEU A 342 -17.80 -3.29 -8.17
N GLU A 343 -18.00 -4.60 -8.00
CA GLU A 343 -19.30 -5.24 -7.72
C GLU A 343 -19.62 -5.29 -6.21
N LEU A 344 -19.17 -4.32 -5.45
CA LEU A 344 -19.32 -4.25 -4.00
C LEU A 344 -19.51 -2.79 -3.55
N HIS A 345 -19.90 -2.56 -2.30
CA HIS A 345 -19.98 -1.25 -1.63
C HIS A 345 -20.85 -0.18 -2.33
N ARG A 346 -21.83 -0.59 -3.16
CA ARG A 346 -22.68 0.35 -3.91
C ARG A 346 -23.47 1.32 -3.03
N GLY A 347 -23.78 0.92 -1.79
CA GLY A 347 -24.45 1.78 -0.82
C GLY A 347 -23.65 3.04 -0.45
N THR A 348 -22.33 3.00 -0.59
CA THR A 348 -21.45 4.15 -0.31
C THR A 348 -21.76 5.33 -1.22
N PHE A 349 -22.15 5.11 -2.47
CA PHE A 349 -22.48 6.18 -3.42
C PHE A 349 -23.72 7.01 -3.01
N THR A 350 -24.53 6.52 -2.10
CA THR A 350 -25.77 7.17 -1.63
C THR A 350 -25.78 7.38 -0.11
N SER A 351 -24.86 6.79 0.64
CA SER A 351 -24.71 7.10 2.07
C SER A 351 -24.18 8.52 2.26
N GLN A 352 -24.49 9.16 3.40
CA GLN A 352 -24.12 10.56 3.67
C GLN A 352 -24.49 11.53 2.51
N ILE A 353 -25.67 11.34 1.93
CA ILE A 353 -26.11 12.02 0.69
C ILE A 353 -26.00 13.54 0.77
N GLU A 354 -26.16 14.14 1.95
CA GLU A 354 -26.01 15.58 2.13
C GLU A 354 -24.56 16.02 1.87
N THR A 355 -23.58 15.27 2.33
CA THR A 355 -22.16 15.54 2.07
C THR A 355 -21.87 15.46 0.58
N LYS A 356 -22.29 14.37 -0.08
CA LYS A 356 -22.10 14.16 -1.53
C LYS A 356 -22.79 15.23 -2.38
N ARG A 357 -24.02 15.59 -2.02
CA ARG A 357 -24.75 16.66 -2.70
C ARG A 357 -24.06 18.02 -2.53
N ASN A 358 -23.59 18.32 -1.33
CA ASN A 358 -22.90 19.58 -1.06
C ASN A 358 -21.52 19.60 -1.69
N ASN A 359 -20.82 18.47 -1.73
CA ASN A 359 -19.56 18.33 -2.46
C ASN A 359 -19.76 18.67 -3.95
N ARG A 360 -20.75 18.08 -4.60
CA ARG A 360 -21.08 18.39 -6.01
C ARG A 360 -21.43 19.86 -6.25
N ARG A 361 -22.13 20.49 -5.30
CA ARG A 361 -22.43 21.92 -5.35
C ARG A 361 -21.18 22.78 -5.17
N ALA A 362 -20.30 22.37 -4.24
CA ALA A 362 -19.05 23.08 -3.98
C ALA A 362 -18.13 23.06 -5.20
N GLU A 363 -18.00 21.95 -5.92
CA GLU A 363 -17.25 21.89 -7.20
C GLU A 363 -17.74 22.97 -8.19
N SER A 364 -19.07 23.13 -8.34
CA SER A 364 -19.64 24.12 -9.25
C SER A 364 -19.43 25.56 -8.75
N LEU A 365 -19.65 25.78 -7.46
CA LEU A 365 -19.49 27.12 -6.85
C LEU A 365 -18.03 27.59 -6.86
N LEU A 366 -17.09 26.71 -6.62
CA LEU A 366 -15.66 27.04 -6.67
C LEU A 366 -15.23 27.41 -8.09
N ARG A 367 -15.69 26.68 -9.11
CA ARG A 367 -15.45 27.04 -10.50
C ARG A 367 -16.00 28.42 -10.83
N GLU A 368 -17.22 28.76 -10.37
CA GLU A 368 -17.80 30.10 -10.54
C GLU A 368 -16.98 31.14 -9.79
N ALA A 369 -16.59 30.86 -8.54
CA ALA A 369 -15.79 31.78 -7.72
C ALA A 369 -14.46 32.12 -8.40
N GLU A 370 -13.76 31.13 -8.92
CA GLU A 370 -12.49 31.30 -9.66
C GLU A 370 -12.69 32.14 -10.93
N LEU A 371 -13.78 31.87 -11.67
CA LEU A 371 -14.09 32.63 -12.87
C LEU A 371 -14.30 34.11 -12.54
N TRP A 372 -15.14 34.41 -11.54
CA TRP A 372 -15.44 35.80 -11.14
C TRP A 372 -14.24 36.48 -10.48
N ALA A 373 -13.46 35.78 -9.66
CA ALA A 373 -12.24 36.29 -9.08
C ALA A 373 -11.21 36.68 -10.16
N THR A 374 -11.05 35.81 -11.17
CA THR A 374 -10.18 36.08 -12.33
C THR A 374 -10.66 37.32 -13.10
N MET A 375 -11.97 37.44 -13.35
CA MET A 375 -12.51 38.62 -14.02
C MET A 375 -12.33 39.90 -13.20
N ALA A 376 -12.53 39.86 -11.89
CA ALA A 376 -12.29 40.97 -11.00
C ALA A 376 -10.82 41.40 -10.99
N SER A 377 -9.92 40.44 -10.94
CA SER A 377 -8.47 40.68 -10.98
C SER A 377 -8.05 41.36 -12.30
N VAL A 378 -8.46 40.80 -13.43
CA VAL A 378 -8.07 41.28 -14.76
C VAL A 378 -8.71 42.67 -15.07
N ARG A 379 -9.96 42.88 -14.68
CA ARG A 379 -10.71 44.11 -15.05
C ARG A 379 -10.66 45.25 -14.04
N ALA A 380 -10.55 44.92 -12.76
CA ALA A 380 -10.62 45.88 -11.68
C ALA A 380 -9.37 45.93 -10.79
N GLY A 381 -8.35 45.08 -11.07
CA GLY A 381 -7.11 45.03 -10.29
C GLY A 381 -7.31 44.52 -8.87
N VAL A 382 -8.39 43.77 -8.63
CA VAL A 382 -8.62 43.12 -7.33
C VAL A 382 -7.63 41.93 -7.18
N GLU A 383 -7.06 41.78 -5.99
CA GLU A 383 -6.18 40.66 -5.72
C GLU A 383 -6.95 39.35 -5.83
N TYR A 384 -6.33 38.36 -6.54
CA TYR A 384 -6.95 37.05 -6.68
C TYR A 384 -6.76 36.24 -5.40
N PRO A 385 -7.83 35.65 -4.82
CA PRO A 385 -7.78 34.99 -3.50
C PRO A 385 -7.24 33.56 -3.58
N HIS A 386 -5.97 33.40 -3.94
CA HIS A 386 -5.33 32.09 -4.12
C HIS A 386 -5.45 31.19 -2.89
N GLU A 387 -4.99 31.69 -1.74
CA GLU A 387 -4.94 30.90 -0.51
C GLU A 387 -6.32 30.46 -0.03
N GLN A 388 -7.31 31.37 -0.13
CA GLN A 388 -8.68 31.08 0.31
C GLN A 388 -9.34 30.02 -0.60
N LEU A 389 -9.15 30.13 -1.92
CA LEU A 389 -9.69 29.16 -2.87
C LEU A 389 -9.00 27.80 -2.72
N GLN A 390 -7.69 27.77 -2.53
CA GLN A 390 -6.96 26.55 -2.28
C GLN A 390 -7.40 25.85 -1.00
N ALA A 391 -7.56 26.61 0.10
CA ALA A 391 -8.04 26.05 1.37
C ALA A 391 -9.42 25.38 1.21
N VAL A 392 -10.35 26.06 0.54
CA VAL A 392 -11.69 25.51 0.30
C VAL A 392 -11.67 24.31 -0.65
N TRP A 393 -10.81 24.34 -1.68
CA TRP A 393 -10.61 23.16 -2.55
C TRP A 393 -10.11 21.96 -1.74
N ARG A 394 -9.13 22.12 -0.88
CA ARG A 394 -8.62 21.04 -0.03
C ARG A 394 -9.70 20.42 0.87
N ASP A 395 -10.59 21.24 1.42
CA ASP A 395 -11.76 20.77 2.18
C ASP A 395 -12.72 19.95 1.30
N VAL A 396 -13.00 20.41 0.08
CA VAL A 396 -13.84 19.67 -0.88
C VAL A 396 -13.18 18.34 -1.28
N LEU A 397 -11.88 18.36 -1.58
CA LEU A 397 -11.12 17.17 -1.94
C LEU A 397 -11.08 16.15 -0.80
N LEU A 398 -10.93 16.61 0.45
CA LEU A 398 -11.02 15.75 1.63
C LEU A 398 -12.39 15.07 1.75
N CYS A 399 -13.48 15.82 1.50
CA CYS A 399 -14.84 15.29 1.49
C CYS A 399 -15.15 14.32 0.33
N GLN A 400 -14.20 14.11 -0.57
CA GLN A 400 -14.27 13.11 -1.65
C GLN A 400 -13.55 11.79 -1.29
N PHE A 401 -13.00 11.67 -0.09
CA PHE A 401 -12.45 10.39 0.37
C PHE A 401 -13.49 9.27 0.20
N HIS A 402 -13.06 8.07 -0.22
CA HIS A 402 -13.98 7.05 -0.76
C HIS A 402 -15.02 6.51 0.23
N ASP A 403 -14.81 6.64 1.55
CA ASP A 403 -15.79 6.27 2.58
C ASP A 403 -16.70 7.42 3.06
N ILE A 404 -16.42 8.68 2.64
CA ILE A 404 -17.20 9.86 3.05
C ILE A 404 -18.44 10.03 2.21
#